data_38eeac512b930a3509f88ae6f570271c
#
_entry.id   38eeac512b930a3509f88ae6f570271c
#
_cell.length_a   1.000
_cell.length_b   1.000
_cell.length_c   1.000
_cell.angle_alpha   90.00
_cell.angle_beta   90.00
_cell.angle_gamma   90.00
#
_symmetry.space_group_name_H-M   'P 1'
#
loop_
_entity.id
_entity.type
_entity.pdbx_description
1 polymer ?
#
loop_
_entity_poly.entity_id
_entity_poly.type
_entity_poly.pdbx_seq_one_letter_code
_entity_poly.pdbx_strand_id
1 'polypeptide(L)'
;MTDIKNNIAIIRNRIKASCIKAGRQPGEIKLLLATKTISANDILVAFKEGETIIGENKVQELKEKFDALQPVAHQTHFIGHLQTNKIKEVIKYADCIQSVDRLELAEKLQRRLEFEDRTMDIFLQVNTSYEESKFGMLPDHAVKLALQFSKLDRLHIKGLMTIGLFSAEISKVRKCFQLLKRIQTELLDAGIPVTELSMGMSNDLETAIEEGSTMIRVGTAIFGKRPFPDSYYWNETKEPPDLNLGSSPAAQGLG
;
A
#
# COMPACT_ATOMS: atom_id res chain seq x y z
N MET A 1 7.35 12.25 21.51
CA MET A 1 7.16 12.62 20.10
C MET A 1 7.92 11.58 19.27
N THR A 2 7.33 11.00 18.24
CA THR A 2 7.99 9.98 17.39
C THR A 2 9.09 10.66 16.57
N ASP A 3 10.30 10.10 16.57
CA ASP A 3 11.41 10.63 15.77
C ASP A 3 11.34 10.07 14.35
N ILE A 4 10.47 10.66 13.52
CA ILE A 4 10.20 10.25 12.14
C ILE A 4 11.48 10.26 11.31
N LYS A 5 12.32 11.29 11.47
CA LYS A 5 13.59 11.44 10.74
C LYS A 5 14.53 10.27 11.01
N ASN A 6 14.80 9.98 12.30
CA ASN A 6 15.66 8.87 12.69
C ASN A 6 15.09 7.52 12.24
N ASN A 7 13.78 7.34 12.34
CA ASN A 7 13.11 6.11 11.91
C ASN A 7 13.23 5.88 10.39
N ILE A 8 13.11 6.93 9.57
CA ILE A 8 13.35 6.85 8.12
C ILE A 8 14.80 6.44 7.85
N ALA A 9 15.77 7.05 8.53
CA ALA A 9 17.18 6.70 8.38
C ALA A 9 17.44 5.21 8.74
N ILE A 10 16.82 4.71 9.81
CA ILE A 10 16.89 3.28 10.18
C ILE A 10 16.32 2.39 9.07
N ILE A 11 15.14 2.71 8.54
CA ILE A 11 14.52 1.93 7.46
C ILE A 11 15.36 1.98 6.19
N ARG A 12 15.88 3.13 5.80
CA ARG A 12 16.77 3.26 4.63
C ARG A 12 18.06 2.44 4.81
N ASN A 13 18.63 2.40 6.00
CA ASN A 13 19.79 1.57 6.30
C ASN A 13 19.46 0.06 6.21
N ARG A 14 18.29 -0.38 6.69
CA ARG A 14 17.81 -1.77 6.54
C ARG A 14 17.67 -2.14 5.06
N ILE A 15 17.03 -1.27 4.27
CA ILE A 15 16.88 -1.46 2.82
C ILE A 15 18.26 -1.59 2.17
N LYS A 16 19.19 -0.67 2.47
CA LYS A 16 20.55 -0.67 1.93
C LYS A 16 21.28 -1.97 2.26
N ALA A 17 21.26 -2.40 3.52
CA ALA A 17 21.91 -3.63 3.95
C ALA A 17 21.33 -4.87 3.24
N SER A 18 20.01 -4.94 3.10
CA SER A 18 19.31 -6.04 2.41
C SER A 18 19.63 -6.07 0.92
N CYS A 19 19.70 -4.91 0.26
CA CYS A 19 20.09 -4.81 -1.14
C CYS A 19 21.52 -5.31 -1.36
N ILE A 20 22.47 -4.90 -0.51
CA ILE A 20 23.87 -5.36 -0.60
C ILE A 20 23.92 -6.88 -0.46
N LYS A 21 23.21 -7.45 0.53
CA LYS A 21 23.14 -8.89 0.74
C LYS A 21 22.54 -9.64 -0.46
N ALA A 22 21.56 -9.04 -1.13
CA ALA A 22 20.87 -9.62 -2.29
C ALA A 22 21.56 -9.31 -3.63
N GLY A 23 22.72 -8.63 -3.64
CA GLY A 23 23.41 -8.22 -4.86
C GLY A 23 22.65 -7.17 -5.69
N ARG A 24 21.82 -6.34 -5.05
CA ARG A 24 20.96 -5.33 -5.66
C ARG A 24 21.42 -3.91 -5.32
N GLN A 25 20.97 -2.94 -6.10
CA GLN A 25 21.22 -1.52 -5.81
C GLN A 25 20.10 -0.95 -4.92
N PRO A 26 20.44 -0.19 -3.85
CA PRO A 26 19.43 0.42 -2.98
C PRO A 26 18.44 1.34 -3.71
N GLY A 27 18.87 1.99 -4.79
CA GLY A 27 18.04 2.86 -5.63
C GLY A 27 16.92 2.12 -6.40
N GLU A 28 16.97 0.79 -6.48
CA GLU A 28 15.89 -0.01 -7.08
C GLU A 28 14.66 -0.11 -6.19
N ILE A 29 14.80 0.22 -4.89
CA ILE A 29 13.74 0.03 -3.91
C ILE A 29 13.05 1.36 -3.61
N LYS A 30 11.80 1.47 -4.03
CA LYS A 30 10.91 2.55 -3.63
C LYS A 30 10.42 2.31 -2.20
N LEU A 31 10.45 3.34 -1.37
CA LEU A 31 9.83 3.32 -0.05
C LEU A 31 8.48 4.03 -0.10
N LEU A 32 7.41 3.27 0.02
CA LEU A 32 6.06 3.80 0.18
C LEU A 32 5.75 3.92 1.67
N LEU A 33 5.43 5.13 2.11
CA LEU A 33 5.00 5.40 3.46
C LEU A 33 3.51 5.06 3.62
N ALA A 34 3.19 4.05 4.42
CA ALA A 34 1.79 3.71 4.72
C ALA A 34 1.24 4.68 5.78
N THR A 35 0.55 5.72 5.32
CA THR A 35 0.19 6.93 6.09
C THR A 35 -1.21 6.90 6.72
N LYS A 36 -1.89 5.74 6.67
CA LYS A 36 -3.18 5.57 7.34
C LYS A 36 -3.09 6.00 8.80
N THR A 37 -4.02 6.84 9.25
CA THR A 37 -4.09 7.46 10.59
C THR A 37 -2.98 8.45 10.95
N ILE A 38 -2.12 8.80 10.01
CA ILE A 38 -1.01 9.74 10.23
C ILE A 38 -1.45 11.15 9.82
N SER A 39 -1.08 12.15 10.63
CA SER A 39 -1.40 13.54 10.32
C SER A 39 -0.64 14.05 9.09
N ALA A 40 -1.23 15.00 8.36
CA ALA A 40 -0.53 15.64 7.25
C ALA A 40 0.79 16.30 7.69
N ASN A 41 0.86 16.85 8.90
CA ASN A 41 2.08 17.45 9.45
C ASN A 41 3.20 16.43 9.60
N ASP A 42 2.91 15.22 10.09
CA ASP A 42 3.91 14.15 10.24
C ASP A 42 4.36 13.64 8.86
N ILE A 43 3.46 13.60 7.88
CA ILE A 43 3.81 13.24 6.49
C ILE A 43 4.75 14.30 5.88
N LEU A 44 4.48 15.59 6.12
CA LEU A 44 5.34 16.68 5.66
C LEU A 44 6.75 16.61 6.28
N VAL A 45 6.89 16.09 7.51
CA VAL A 45 8.21 15.81 8.09
C VAL A 45 8.95 14.75 7.27
N ALA A 46 8.26 13.67 6.87
CA ALA A 46 8.87 12.63 6.04
C ALA A 46 9.22 13.13 4.63
N PHE A 47 8.44 14.02 4.05
CA PHE A 47 8.77 14.64 2.76
C PHE A 47 10.05 15.49 2.81
N LYS A 48 10.30 16.17 3.94
CA LYS A 48 11.56 16.91 4.15
C LYS A 48 12.80 16.01 4.21
N GLU A 49 12.62 14.73 4.54
CA GLU A 49 13.70 13.73 4.53
C GLU A 49 13.84 13.04 3.15
N GLY A 50 13.12 13.54 2.12
CA GLY A 50 13.23 13.07 0.74
C GLY A 50 12.30 11.94 0.35
N GLU A 51 11.39 11.52 1.23
CA GLU A 51 10.37 10.54 0.86
C GLU A 51 9.25 11.21 0.05
N THR A 52 8.79 10.55 -1.00
CA THR A 52 7.84 11.16 -1.94
C THR A 52 6.67 10.27 -2.31
N ILE A 53 6.55 9.07 -1.74
CA ILE A 53 5.47 8.13 -2.04
C ILE A 53 4.72 7.80 -0.77
N ILE A 54 3.42 8.09 -0.75
CA ILE A 54 2.53 7.77 0.37
C ILE A 54 1.46 6.76 -0.06
N GLY A 55 0.92 6.03 0.91
CA GLY A 55 -0.15 5.06 0.67
C GLY A 55 -1.26 5.16 1.71
N GLU A 56 -2.49 5.32 1.22
CA GLU A 56 -3.69 5.40 2.03
C GLU A 56 -4.61 4.21 1.82
N ASN A 57 -5.31 3.82 2.88
CA ASN A 57 -6.26 2.72 2.84
C ASN A 57 -7.71 3.19 2.67
N LYS A 58 -8.04 4.40 3.09
CA LYS A 58 -9.41 4.94 3.09
C LYS A 58 -9.52 6.22 2.26
N VAL A 59 -10.60 6.33 1.51
CA VAL A 59 -10.88 7.51 0.68
C VAL A 59 -11.01 8.78 1.50
N GLN A 60 -11.57 8.68 2.70
CA GLN A 60 -11.71 9.80 3.62
C GLN A 60 -10.34 10.40 3.98
N GLU A 61 -9.36 9.54 4.29
CA GLU A 61 -8.00 9.98 4.62
C GLU A 61 -7.29 10.63 3.41
N LEU A 62 -7.49 10.10 2.20
CA LEU A 62 -7.02 10.76 0.98
C LEU A 62 -7.53 12.19 0.88
N LYS A 63 -8.84 12.36 1.03
CA LYS A 63 -9.50 13.66 0.92
C LYS A 63 -9.08 14.65 2.01
N GLU A 64 -9.02 14.20 3.26
CA GLU A 64 -8.66 15.03 4.41
C GLU A 64 -7.24 15.59 4.33
N LYS A 65 -6.32 14.82 3.74
CA LYS A 65 -4.90 15.19 3.67
C LYS A 65 -4.53 15.92 2.38
N PHE A 66 -5.37 15.83 1.34
CA PHE A 66 -5.05 16.28 -0.01
C PHE A 66 -4.57 17.73 -0.07
N ASP A 67 -5.37 18.67 0.43
CA ASP A 67 -5.05 20.11 0.34
C ASP A 67 -3.74 20.46 1.08
N ALA A 68 -3.50 19.81 2.22
CA ALA A 68 -2.31 20.06 3.03
C ALA A 68 -1.03 19.49 2.36
N LEU A 69 -1.14 18.41 1.60
CA LEU A 69 0.01 17.74 0.97
C LEU A 69 0.27 18.22 -0.46
N GLN A 70 -0.74 18.73 -1.18
CA GLN A 70 -0.65 19.18 -2.56
C GLN A 70 0.52 20.14 -2.87
N PRO A 71 0.93 21.07 -1.97
CA PRO A 71 2.05 21.97 -2.25
C PRO A 71 3.41 21.28 -2.40
N VAL A 72 3.54 20.01 -1.96
CA VAL A 72 4.79 19.26 -2.04
C VAL A 72 4.65 18.19 -3.12
N ALA A 73 5.62 18.13 -4.05
CA ALA A 73 5.62 17.10 -5.10
C ALA A 73 5.75 15.70 -4.48
N HIS A 74 4.74 14.87 -4.68
CA HIS A 74 4.68 13.49 -4.17
C HIS A 74 3.74 12.63 -5.03
N GLN A 75 3.76 11.33 -4.79
CA GLN A 75 2.80 10.36 -5.36
C GLN A 75 1.92 9.79 -4.26
N THR A 76 0.64 9.76 -4.49
CA THR A 76 -0.34 9.19 -3.57
C THR A 76 -0.89 7.87 -4.14
N HIS A 77 -0.62 6.77 -3.46
CA HIS A 77 -1.12 5.46 -3.83
C HIS A 77 -2.32 5.07 -2.95
N PHE A 78 -3.37 4.55 -3.56
CA PHE A 78 -4.43 3.88 -2.83
C PHE A 78 -4.07 2.39 -2.67
N ILE A 79 -3.90 1.95 -1.42
CA ILE A 79 -3.45 0.60 -1.07
C ILE A 79 -4.47 -0.21 -0.27
N GLY A 80 -5.65 0.37 0.05
CA GLY A 80 -6.77 -0.29 0.70
C GLY A 80 -7.68 -1.02 -0.29
N HIS A 81 -8.61 -1.85 0.21
CA HIS A 81 -9.61 -2.49 -0.66
C HIS A 81 -10.52 -1.43 -1.28
N LEU A 82 -10.61 -1.41 -2.61
CA LEU A 82 -11.42 -0.42 -3.32
C LEU A 82 -12.83 -0.95 -3.59
N GLN A 83 -13.80 -0.34 -2.94
CA GLN A 83 -15.22 -0.54 -3.24
C GLN A 83 -15.59 0.22 -4.53
N THR A 84 -16.43 -0.40 -5.38
CA THR A 84 -16.77 0.18 -6.69
C THR A 84 -17.50 1.52 -6.62
N ASN A 85 -18.26 1.76 -5.55
CA ASN A 85 -18.94 3.04 -5.30
C ASN A 85 -18.00 4.19 -4.90
N LYS A 86 -16.74 3.88 -4.58
CA LYS A 86 -15.72 4.87 -4.19
C LYS A 86 -14.77 5.27 -5.34
N ILE A 87 -14.87 4.62 -6.50
CA ILE A 87 -14.00 4.88 -7.66
C ILE A 87 -13.93 6.38 -7.99
N LYS A 88 -15.10 7.05 -8.11
CA LYS A 88 -15.16 8.48 -8.43
C LYS A 88 -14.35 9.37 -7.49
N GLU A 89 -14.27 9.01 -6.24
CA GLU A 89 -13.52 9.78 -5.24
C GLU A 89 -12.03 9.42 -5.27
N VAL A 90 -11.69 8.12 -5.29
CA VAL A 90 -10.28 7.67 -5.28
C VAL A 90 -9.50 8.25 -6.45
N ILE A 91 -10.03 8.20 -7.66
CA ILE A 91 -9.31 8.71 -8.84
C ILE A 91 -9.04 10.22 -8.82
N LYS A 92 -9.69 10.99 -7.95
CA LYS A 92 -9.42 12.42 -7.78
C LYS A 92 -8.15 12.70 -6.99
N TYR A 93 -7.82 11.81 -6.06
CA TYR A 93 -6.81 12.05 -5.03
C TYR A 93 -5.62 11.09 -5.11
N ALA A 94 -5.77 9.98 -5.83
CA ALA A 94 -4.71 8.99 -5.99
C ALA A 94 -4.11 9.04 -7.39
N ASP A 95 -2.80 8.85 -7.46
CA ASP A 95 -2.03 8.71 -8.70
C ASP A 95 -1.93 7.24 -9.14
N CYS A 96 -2.06 6.32 -8.18
CA CYS A 96 -1.96 4.88 -8.42
C CYS A 96 -2.91 4.09 -7.50
N ILE A 97 -3.49 3.02 -8.02
CA ILE A 97 -4.32 2.08 -7.24
C ILE A 97 -3.62 0.73 -7.19
N GLN A 98 -3.18 0.28 -6.00
CA GLN A 98 -2.46 -0.98 -5.83
C GLN A 98 -3.35 -2.19 -5.50
N SER A 99 -4.66 -2.00 -5.43
CA SER A 99 -5.61 -2.99 -4.95
C SER A 99 -6.63 -3.46 -5.99
N VAL A 100 -6.23 -3.50 -7.26
CA VAL A 100 -7.11 -3.99 -8.33
C VAL A 100 -7.04 -5.51 -8.37
N ASP A 101 -8.14 -6.18 -7.99
CA ASP A 101 -8.17 -7.63 -7.75
C ASP A 101 -9.28 -8.38 -8.50
N ARG A 102 -10.15 -7.68 -9.23
CA ARG A 102 -11.29 -8.28 -9.93
C ARG A 102 -11.69 -7.51 -11.17
N LEU A 103 -12.25 -8.22 -12.13
CA LEU A 103 -12.61 -7.66 -13.45
C LEU A 103 -13.67 -6.56 -13.32
N GLU A 104 -14.69 -6.76 -12.50
CA GLU A 104 -15.74 -5.75 -12.28
C GLU A 104 -15.17 -4.39 -11.84
N LEU A 105 -14.18 -4.40 -10.94
CA LEU A 105 -13.50 -3.18 -10.49
C LEU A 105 -12.73 -2.51 -11.62
N ALA A 106 -11.95 -3.29 -12.38
CA ALA A 106 -11.15 -2.79 -13.49
C ALA A 106 -12.03 -2.17 -14.59
N GLU A 107 -13.12 -2.83 -14.97
CA GLU A 107 -14.08 -2.31 -15.95
C GLU A 107 -14.80 -1.04 -15.49
N LYS A 108 -15.13 -0.94 -14.19
CA LYS A 108 -15.73 0.28 -13.64
C LYS A 108 -14.73 1.43 -13.56
N LEU A 109 -13.45 1.14 -13.24
CA LEU A 109 -12.36 2.10 -13.32
C LEU A 109 -12.19 2.60 -14.75
N GLN A 110 -12.08 1.70 -15.74
CA GLN A 110 -11.97 2.02 -17.16
C GLN A 110 -13.07 3.01 -17.59
N ARG A 111 -14.34 2.64 -17.39
CA ARG A 111 -15.49 3.50 -17.77
C ARG A 111 -15.46 4.86 -17.09
N ARG A 112 -15.03 4.92 -15.84
CA ARG A 112 -14.94 6.19 -15.11
C ARG A 112 -13.81 7.06 -15.64
N LEU A 113 -12.67 6.48 -15.93
CA LEU A 113 -11.51 7.19 -16.47
C LEU A 113 -11.75 7.67 -17.92
N GLU A 114 -12.46 6.88 -18.73
CA GLU A 114 -12.94 7.31 -20.05
C GLU A 114 -13.82 8.56 -19.95
N PHE A 115 -14.79 8.55 -19.03
CA PHE A 115 -15.68 9.69 -18.79
C PHE A 115 -14.93 10.96 -18.35
N GLU A 116 -13.83 10.83 -17.61
CA GLU A 116 -13.01 11.94 -17.12
C GLU A 116 -11.80 12.25 -18.04
N ASP A 117 -11.67 11.54 -19.17
CA ASP A 117 -10.52 11.61 -20.10
C ASP A 117 -9.17 11.51 -19.37
N ARG A 118 -9.04 10.53 -18.51
CA ARG A 118 -7.84 10.26 -17.68
C ARG A 118 -7.36 8.84 -17.84
N THR A 119 -6.14 8.60 -17.41
CA THR A 119 -5.55 7.28 -17.23
C THR A 119 -5.14 7.07 -15.78
N MET A 120 -4.87 5.81 -15.37
CA MET A 120 -4.49 5.47 -14.01
C MET A 120 -3.45 4.35 -14.00
N ASP A 121 -2.39 4.55 -13.24
CA ASP A 121 -1.45 3.48 -12.92
C ASP A 121 -2.07 2.52 -11.91
N ILE A 122 -1.97 1.21 -12.18
CA ILE A 122 -2.54 0.19 -11.28
C ILE A 122 -1.53 -0.91 -10.98
N PHE A 123 -1.69 -1.54 -9.80
CA PHE A 123 -1.10 -2.83 -9.48
C PHE A 123 -2.20 -3.86 -9.31
N LEU A 124 -1.91 -5.07 -9.73
CA LEU A 124 -2.80 -6.21 -9.52
C LEU A 124 -2.52 -6.80 -8.15
N GLN A 125 -3.53 -6.79 -7.29
CA GLN A 125 -3.41 -7.38 -5.96
C GLN A 125 -3.65 -8.90 -6.01
N VAL A 126 -2.66 -9.67 -5.56
CA VAL A 126 -2.69 -11.13 -5.50
C VAL A 126 -2.68 -11.59 -4.05
N ASN A 127 -3.59 -12.49 -3.68
CA ASN A 127 -3.63 -13.14 -2.38
C ASN A 127 -2.70 -14.35 -2.34
N THR A 128 -1.41 -14.11 -2.15
CA THR A 128 -0.38 -15.18 -2.14
C THR A 128 -0.37 -16.03 -0.88
N SER A 129 -1.12 -15.65 0.16
CA SER A 129 -1.25 -16.43 1.40
C SER A 129 -2.42 -17.41 1.38
N TYR A 130 -3.33 -17.32 0.40
CA TYR A 130 -4.56 -18.10 0.28
C TYR A 130 -5.52 -17.96 1.49
N GLU A 131 -5.32 -16.93 2.34
CA GLU A 131 -6.23 -16.66 3.47
C GLU A 131 -7.53 -16.02 2.94
N GLU A 132 -8.67 -16.63 3.20
CA GLU A 132 -10.00 -16.12 2.77
C GLU A 132 -10.32 -14.73 3.34
N SER A 133 -9.75 -14.38 4.47
CA SER A 133 -9.91 -13.08 5.11
C SER A 133 -9.16 -11.94 4.42
N LYS A 134 -8.31 -12.23 3.43
CA LYS A 134 -7.49 -11.26 2.71
C LYS A 134 -7.99 -11.02 1.31
N PHE A 135 -8.02 -9.74 0.92
CA PHE A 135 -8.33 -9.33 -0.44
C PHE A 135 -7.19 -9.69 -1.40
N GLY A 136 -7.53 -9.72 -2.66
CA GLY A 136 -6.64 -10.05 -3.75
C GLY A 136 -7.17 -11.21 -4.59
N MET A 137 -6.85 -11.22 -5.88
CA MET A 137 -7.18 -12.35 -6.75
C MET A 137 -6.41 -13.59 -6.35
N LEU A 138 -6.98 -14.77 -6.58
CA LEU A 138 -6.25 -16.02 -6.40
C LEU A 138 -5.07 -16.09 -7.37
N PRO A 139 -3.91 -16.62 -6.94
CA PRO A 139 -2.72 -16.75 -7.77
C PRO A 139 -2.99 -17.40 -9.14
N ASP A 140 -3.77 -18.47 -9.16
CA ASP A 140 -4.10 -19.24 -10.37
C ASP A 140 -4.94 -18.44 -11.39
N HIS A 141 -5.57 -17.35 -10.95
CA HIS A 141 -6.35 -16.48 -11.83
C HIS A 141 -5.58 -15.25 -12.30
N ALA A 142 -4.39 -14.98 -11.72
CA ALA A 142 -3.67 -13.72 -11.91
C ALA A 142 -3.34 -13.45 -13.40
N VAL A 143 -2.77 -14.43 -14.10
CA VAL A 143 -2.40 -14.28 -15.52
C VAL A 143 -3.63 -14.06 -16.39
N LYS A 144 -4.69 -14.85 -16.19
CA LYS A 144 -5.93 -14.71 -16.95
C LYS A 144 -6.57 -13.33 -16.77
N LEU A 145 -6.64 -12.83 -15.53
CA LEU A 145 -7.21 -11.51 -15.24
C LEU A 145 -6.32 -10.39 -15.78
N ALA A 146 -5.01 -10.50 -15.65
CA ALA A 146 -4.08 -9.50 -16.18
C ALA A 146 -4.20 -9.37 -17.72
N LEU A 147 -4.38 -10.47 -18.45
CA LEU A 147 -4.66 -10.46 -19.88
C LEU A 147 -6.00 -9.80 -20.25
N GLN A 148 -6.98 -9.82 -19.35
CA GLN A 148 -8.22 -9.07 -19.54
C GLN A 148 -8.01 -7.59 -19.25
N PHE A 149 -7.28 -7.26 -18.19
CA PHE A 149 -7.01 -5.87 -17.80
C PHE A 149 -6.11 -5.14 -18.80
N SER A 150 -5.17 -5.85 -19.44
CA SER A 150 -4.30 -5.26 -20.47
C SER A 150 -5.04 -4.76 -21.71
N LYS A 151 -6.32 -5.12 -21.88
CA LYS A 151 -7.20 -4.61 -22.94
C LYS A 151 -7.90 -3.31 -22.55
N LEU A 152 -7.78 -2.88 -21.31
CA LEU A 152 -8.39 -1.66 -20.77
C LEU A 152 -7.38 -0.51 -20.90
N ASP A 153 -7.55 0.31 -21.92
CA ASP A 153 -6.55 1.31 -22.40
C ASP A 153 -6.35 2.49 -21.44
N ARG A 154 -7.26 2.70 -20.50
CA ARG A 154 -7.12 3.74 -19.46
C ARG A 154 -6.39 3.25 -18.21
N LEU A 155 -6.08 1.96 -18.11
CA LEU A 155 -5.39 1.35 -16.98
C LEU A 155 -3.98 0.90 -17.36
N HIS A 156 -2.97 1.48 -16.73
CA HIS A 156 -1.58 1.10 -16.94
C HIS A 156 -1.12 0.13 -15.86
N ILE A 157 -0.98 -1.15 -16.18
CA ILE A 157 -0.50 -2.15 -15.24
C ILE A 157 1.00 -1.95 -15.02
N LYS A 158 1.38 -1.47 -13.82
CA LYS A 158 2.77 -1.22 -13.44
C LYS A 158 3.41 -2.43 -12.79
N GLY A 159 2.63 -3.21 -12.05
CA GLY A 159 3.18 -4.29 -11.27
C GLY A 159 2.14 -5.13 -10.54
N LEU A 160 2.65 -5.96 -9.63
CA LEU A 160 1.87 -6.78 -8.73
C LEU A 160 2.02 -6.30 -7.28
N MET A 161 0.97 -6.47 -6.49
CA MET A 161 0.99 -6.18 -5.06
C MET A 161 0.53 -7.41 -4.27
N THR A 162 1.16 -7.69 -3.15
CA THR A 162 0.63 -8.62 -2.14
C THR A 162 0.87 -8.11 -0.73
N ILE A 163 -0.05 -8.46 0.17
CA ILE A 163 0.13 -8.25 1.61
C ILE A 163 1.00 -9.38 2.20
N GLY A 164 0.94 -10.57 1.59
CA GLY A 164 1.66 -11.74 2.06
C GLY A 164 1.05 -12.35 3.32
N LEU A 165 1.81 -13.22 3.98
CA LEU A 165 1.40 -13.90 5.21
C LEU A 165 1.98 -13.19 6.44
N PHE A 166 1.16 -12.93 7.45
CA PHE A 166 1.64 -12.53 8.77
C PHE A 166 2.05 -13.77 9.56
N SER A 167 3.33 -14.03 9.65
CA SER A 167 3.87 -15.18 10.37
C SER A 167 5.25 -14.88 10.93
N ALA A 168 5.56 -15.45 12.08
CA ALA A 168 6.93 -15.49 12.61
C ALA A 168 7.84 -16.45 11.83
N GLU A 169 7.24 -17.36 11.04
CA GLU A 169 7.98 -18.30 10.19
C GLU A 169 8.39 -17.63 8.87
N ILE A 170 9.60 -17.12 8.82
CA ILE A 170 10.16 -16.43 7.63
C ILE A 170 10.04 -17.29 6.36
N SER A 171 10.19 -18.61 6.47
CA SER A 171 10.07 -19.52 5.33
C SER A 171 8.68 -19.49 4.65
N LYS A 172 7.62 -19.35 5.44
CA LYS A 172 6.24 -19.23 4.91
C LYS A 172 6.01 -17.87 4.27
N VAL A 173 6.50 -16.80 4.89
CA VAL A 173 6.45 -15.44 4.33
C VAL A 173 7.20 -15.39 2.99
N ARG A 174 8.40 -15.97 2.94
CA ARG A 174 9.22 -16.05 1.72
C ARG A 174 8.49 -16.74 0.57
N LYS A 175 7.79 -17.85 0.83
CA LYS A 175 7.00 -18.55 -0.20
C LYS A 175 5.93 -17.66 -0.83
N CYS A 176 5.29 -16.77 -0.06
CA CYS A 176 4.33 -15.82 -0.62
C CYS A 176 5.00 -14.83 -1.59
N PHE A 177 6.19 -14.34 -1.27
CA PHE A 177 6.92 -13.42 -2.14
C PHE A 177 7.47 -14.12 -3.38
N GLN A 178 7.99 -15.34 -3.24
CA GLN A 178 8.41 -16.19 -4.37
C GLN A 178 7.26 -16.48 -5.32
N LEU A 179 6.06 -16.75 -4.79
CA LEU A 179 4.86 -16.95 -5.61
C LEU A 179 4.53 -15.69 -6.42
N LEU A 180 4.56 -14.51 -5.81
CA LEU A 180 4.32 -13.25 -6.52
C LEU A 180 5.37 -13.01 -7.61
N LYS A 181 6.65 -13.30 -7.32
CA LYS A 181 7.75 -13.19 -8.29
C LYS A 181 7.57 -14.14 -9.47
N ARG A 182 7.12 -15.37 -9.22
CA ARG A 182 6.81 -16.33 -10.28
C ARG A 182 5.68 -15.81 -11.18
N ILE A 183 4.59 -15.30 -10.61
CA ILE A 183 3.48 -14.71 -11.39
C ILE A 183 3.98 -13.53 -12.22
N GLN A 184 4.87 -12.70 -11.69
CA GLN A 184 5.50 -11.62 -12.46
C GLN A 184 6.20 -12.16 -13.71
N THR A 185 7.00 -13.23 -13.55
CA THR A 185 7.70 -13.85 -14.70
C THR A 185 6.71 -14.37 -15.73
N GLU A 186 5.67 -15.10 -15.30
CA GLU A 186 4.62 -15.61 -16.19
C GLU A 186 3.90 -14.48 -16.96
N LEU A 187 3.69 -13.33 -16.34
CA LEU A 187 3.08 -12.16 -16.98
C LEU A 187 4.02 -11.49 -18.00
N LEU A 188 5.30 -11.38 -17.67
CA LEU A 188 6.31 -10.85 -18.59
C LEU A 188 6.44 -11.76 -19.82
N ASP A 189 6.45 -13.08 -19.64
CA ASP A 189 6.46 -14.06 -20.71
C ASP A 189 5.18 -13.99 -21.59
N ALA A 190 4.05 -13.62 -20.98
CA ALA A 190 2.79 -13.36 -21.68
C ALA A 190 2.73 -11.96 -22.34
N GLY A 191 3.80 -11.17 -22.31
CA GLY A 191 3.90 -9.86 -22.95
C GLY A 191 3.28 -8.71 -22.15
N ILE A 192 2.97 -8.90 -20.85
CA ILE A 192 2.45 -7.84 -19.98
C ILE A 192 3.61 -7.23 -19.18
N PRO A 193 3.93 -5.93 -19.36
CA PRO A 193 5.14 -5.30 -18.80
C PRO A 193 4.97 -4.96 -17.30
N VAL A 194 4.82 -5.97 -16.44
CA VAL A 194 4.72 -5.81 -14.99
C VAL A 194 6.12 -5.76 -14.36
N THR A 195 6.69 -4.57 -14.25
CA THR A 195 8.08 -4.39 -13.79
C THR A 195 8.21 -4.22 -12.28
N GLU A 196 7.13 -3.85 -11.59
CA GLU A 196 7.16 -3.52 -10.16
C GLU A 196 6.52 -4.62 -9.30
N LEU A 197 7.15 -4.88 -8.14
CA LEU A 197 6.62 -5.77 -7.08
C LEU A 197 6.48 -4.98 -5.79
N SER A 198 5.24 -4.66 -5.42
CA SER A 198 4.89 -4.03 -4.16
C SER A 198 4.63 -5.12 -3.11
N MET A 199 5.65 -5.48 -2.35
CA MET A 199 5.60 -6.49 -1.30
C MET A 199 6.64 -6.22 -0.23
N GLY A 200 6.36 -6.63 1.00
CA GLY A 200 7.20 -6.36 2.16
C GLY A 200 6.75 -5.12 2.95
N MET A 201 6.77 -5.27 4.26
CA MET A 201 6.39 -4.27 5.26
C MET A 201 7.46 -4.17 6.35
N SER A 202 7.16 -3.49 7.46
CA SER A 202 8.11 -3.21 8.55
C SER A 202 8.85 -4.45 9.08
N ASN A 203 8.20 -5.62 9.09
CA ASN A 203 8.73 -6.83 9.73
C ASN A 203 9.34 -7.85 8.77
N ASP A 204 9.16 -7.68 7.46
CA ASP A 204 9.55 -8.66 6.44
C ASP A 204 10.21 -8.03 5.21
N LEU A 205 10.59 -6.74 5.30
CA LEU A 205 11.19 -6.00 4.19
C LEU A 205 12.49 -6.63 3.68
N GLU A 206 13.31 -7.20 4.55
CA GLU A 206 14.54 -7.87 4.16
C GLU A 206 14.25 -9.07 3.27
N THR A 207 13.32 -9.93 3.72
CA THR A 207 12.89 -11.11 2.94
C THR A 207 12.27 -10.70 1.61
N ALA A 208 11.46 -9.65 1.60
CA ALA A 208 10.84 -9.14 0.37
C ALA A 208 11.89 -8.62 -0.62
N ILE A 209 12.91 -7.90 -0.16
CA ILE A 209 14.01 -7.41 -1.00
C ILE A 209 14.81 -8.57 -1.58
N GLU A 210 15.13 -9.58 -0.78
CA GLU A 210 15.81 -10.81 -1.21
C GLU A 210 15.01 -11.54 -2.32
N GLU A 211 13.67 -11.52 -2.27
CA GLU A 211 12.78 -12.13 -3.25
C GLU A 211 12.37 -11.20 -4.42
N GLY A 212 13.02 -10.05 -4.55
CA GLY A 212 12.88 -9.19 -5.73
C GLY A 212 11.86 -8.06 -5.59
N SER A 213 11.42 -7.69 -4.39
CA SER A 213 10.58 -6.50 -4.19
C SER A 213 11.22 -5.26 -4.80
N THR A 214 10.41 -4.40 -5.42
CA THR A 214 10.82 -3.08 -5.91
C THR A 214 10.17 -1.94 -5.12
N MET A 215 9.17 -2.26 -4.30
CA MET A 215 8.48 -1.30 -3.46
C MET A 215 8.15 -1.91 -2.10
N ILE A 216 8.68 -1.30 -1.04
CA ILE A 216 8.43 -1.67 0.36
C ILE A 216 7.42 -0.67 0.95
N ARG A 217 6.44 -1.18 1.72
CA ARG A 217 5.42 -0.35 2.37
C ARG A 217 5.63 -0.33 3.88
N VAL A 218 6.03 0.82 4.43
CA VAL A 218 6.34 0.97 5.85
C VAL A 218 5.46 2.03 6.49
N GLY A 219 4.82 1.71 7.60
CA GLY A 219 4.02 2.63 8.40
C GLY A 219 4.51 2.70 9.84
N THR A 220 4.20 1.70 10.65
CA THR A 220 4.45 1.68 12.11
C THR A 220 5.91 1.84 12.50
N ALA A 221 6.84 1.32 11.70
CA ALA A 221 8.27 1.49 11.99
C ALA A 221 8.77 2.93 11.80
N ILE A 222 8.05 3.76 11.04
CA ILE A 222 8.39 5.18 10.83
C ILE A 222 7.56 6.08 11.75
N PHE A 223 6.24 5.92 11.75
CA PHE A 223 5.32 6.83 12.43
C PHE A 223 4.92 6.40 13.85
N GLY A 224 5.40 5.24 14.31
CA GLY A 224 5.07 4.70 15.64
C GLY A 224 3.85 3.78 15.64
N LYS A 225 3.56 3.24 16.83
CA LYS A 225 2.46 2.30 17.04
C LYS A 225 1.10 2.99 16.85
N ARG A 226 0.18 2.30 16.21
CA ARG A 226 -1.20 2.74 16.05
C ARG A 226 -2.01 2.45 17.32
N PRO A 227 -3.09 3.23 17.58
CA PRO A 227 -3.96 3.01 18.74
C PRO A 227 -4.74 1.69 18.67
N PHE A 228 -5.00 1.16 17.46
CA PHE A 228 -5.74 -0.09 17.27
C PHE A 228 -4.91 -1.13 16.51
N PRO A 229 -5.22 -2.45 16.64
CA PRO A 229 -4.55 -3.51 15.91
C PRO A 229 -4.77 -3.39 14.39
N ASP A 230 -3.87 -3.94 13.60
CA ASP A 230 -3.90 -3.82 12.13
C ASP A 230 -5.19 -4.37 11.50
N SER A 231 -5.79 -5.41 12.08
CA SER A 231 -7.08 -5.96 11.65
C SER A 231 -8.24 -4.96 11.69
N TYR A 232 -8.17 -3.97 12.56
CA TYR A 232 -9.14 -2.87 12.63
C TYR A 232 -9.11 -2.00 11.36
N TYR A 233 -7.93 -1.77 10.81
CA TYR A 233 -7.72 -0.88 9.65
C TYR A 233 -7.95 -1.58 8.30
N TRP A 234 -8.19 -2.89 8.29
CA TRP A 234 -8.50 -3.63 7.07
C TRP A 234 -10.00 -3.74 6.80
N ASN A 235 -10.81 -3.45 7.81
CA ASN A 235 -12.27 -3.51 7.69
C ASN A 235 -12.82 -2.09 7.49
N GLU A 236 -13.16 -1.74 6.24
CA GLU A 236 -13.69 -0.40 5.88
C GLU A 236 -15.04 -0.07 6.53
N THR A 237 -15.77 -1.10 7.02
CA THR A 237 -17.10 -0.93 7.61
C THR A 237 -17.09 -0.57 9.09
N LYS A 238 -15.94 -0.64 9.77
CA LYS A 238 -15.84 -0.25 11.18
C LYS A 238 -15.49 1.24 11.29
N GLU A 239 -16.46 2.02 11.73
CA GLU A 239 -16.19 3.37 12.23
C GLU A 239 -15.24 3.31 13.45
N PRO A 240 -14.36 4.32 13.63
CA PRO A 240 -13.55 4.38 14.83
C PRO A 240 -14.47 4.40 16.06
N PRO A 241 -14.17 3.62 17.11
CA PRO A 241 -14.88 3.79 18.35
C PRO A 241 -14.71 5.23 18.81
N ASP A 242 -15.80 5.88 19.21
CA ASP A 242 -15.78 7.23 19.76
C ASP A 242 -14.74 7.29 20.89
N LEU A 243 -13.62 7.93 20.60
CA LEU A 243 -12.65 8.32 21.63
C LEU A 243 -13.23 9.53 22.37
N ASN A 244 -14.30 9.33 23.13
CA ASN A 244 -14.66 10.25 24.20
C ASN A 244 -13.52 10.19 25.22
N LEU A 245 -12.54 11.09 25.03
CA LEU A 245 -11.54 11.43 26.03
C LEU A 245 -12.32 11.87 27.26
N GLY A 246 -12.33 10.99 28.28
CA GLY A 246 -13.09 11.15 29.49
C GLY A 246 -13.03 12.57 30.05
N SER A 247 -14.19 13.14 30.18
CA SER A 247 -14.42 14.23 31.11
C SER A 247 -13.91 13.82 32.49
N SER A 248 -12.92 14.52 32.94
CA SER A 248 -12.39 14.46 34.32
C SER A 248 -13.56 14.48 35.32
N PRO A 249 -13.62 13.59 36.32
CA PRO A 249 -14.64 13.71 37.35
C PRO A 249 -14.39 15.00 38.13
N ALA A 250 -15.36 15.90 38.00
CA ALA A 250 -15.41 17.11 38.83
C ALA A 250 -15.37 16.70 40.30
N ALA A 251 -14.44 17.31 41.04
CA ALA A 251 -14.34 17.23 42.49
C ALA A 251 -15.69 17.57 43.13
N GLN A 252 -16.35 16.60 43.73
CA GLN A 252 -17.44 16.85 44.68
C GLN A 252 -16.78 17.31 45.96
N GLY A 253 -16.87 18.63 46.20
CA GLY A 253 -16.49 19.24 47.44
C GLY A 253 -17.41 18.78 48.56
N LEU A 254 -16.78 18.45 49.67
CA LEU A 254 -17.40 18.27 50.96
C LEU A 254 -17.99 19.62 51.45
N GLY A 255 -19.23 19.61 51.79
CA GLY A 255 -19.94 20.61 52.58
C GLY A 255 -20.89 19.88 53.51
#